data_69ac9e07acf0f698fd0c2f5edc0df776
#
_entry.id   69ac9e07acf0f698fd0c2f5edc0df776
#
_cell.length_a   1.000
_cell.length_b   1.000
_cell.length_c   1.000
_cell.angle_alpha   90.00
_cell.angle_beta   90.00
_cell.angle_gamma   90.00
#
_symmetry.space_group_name_H-M   'P 1'
#
loop_
_entity.id
_entity.type
_entity.pdbx_description
1 polymer ?
#
loop_
_entity_poly.entity_id
_entity_poly.type
_entity_poly.pdbx_seq_one_letter_code
_entity_poly.pdbx_strand_id
1 'polypeptide(L)'
;MAEIAFRGVWKVYGKSVEAVKDMNLQIKDGEFVSLLGPSGCGKSSTLRMVAGLEEITRGELEIGGRRINDVEPGDRDVAMVFENYALFPHMSSYDNIAFPLTLRGVDKQEIRKKVQEISKLLDLDGLLKTLAVSLGGGEKQRVGIARALIRKSSVLLMDEPISHLDADLRARTRGELARLQRVLGITTVYVTHDQLEALAMSDRIAVMNLGVVQQYGTPGELYSHPANMFVAKFIGEPPMNFIPCILERGGSGRVRLFTGGRGFDIELGGELAARIDPEFQGGEVVFGIRPIDFEIAAGAAKTAVEGGVLNYEAGCEHSFMEVKVCEYTVLVECSPTVRFNEGDTVALEVASKRFHLFDRQSEASIMKVEAR
;
A
#
# COMPACT_ATOMS: atom_id res chain seq x y z
N MET A 1 -15.71 8.01 18.28
CA MET A 1 -14.83 7.76 17.14
C MET A 1 -13.47 8.34 17.51
N ALA A 2 -12.39 7.86 17.00
CA ALA A 2 -11.10 8.27 17.52
C ALA A 2 -10.05 8.37 16.41
N GLU A 3 -9.44 9.53 16.27
CA GLU A 3 -8.21 9.72 15.49
C GLU A 3 -7.04 9.03 16.20
N ILE A 4 -6.01 8.66 15.43
CA ILE A 4 -4.76 8.09 15.94
C ILE A 4 -3.62 9.00 15.52
N ALA A 5 -2.79 9.44 16.47
CA ALA A 5 -1.63 10.28 16.20
C ALA A 5 -0.34 9.66 16.72
N PHE A 6 0.62 9.49 15.83
CA PHE A 6 2.00 9.11 16.16
C PHE A 6 2.88 10.35 16.10
N ARG A 7 3.61 10.63 17.18
CA ARG A 7 4.50 11.79 17.32
C ARG A 7 5.91 11.32 17.68
N GLY A 8 6.78 11.26 16.70
CA GLY A 8 8.15 10.82 16.88
C GLY A 8 8.26 9.42 17.49
N VAL A 9 7.40 8.48 17.07
CA VAL A 9 7.31 7.14 17.68
C VAL A 9 8.45 6.25 17.20
N TRP A 10 9.12 5.61 18.16
CA TRP A 10 10.18 4.61 17.93
C TRP A 10 9.84 3.29 18.60
N LYS A 11 10.21 2.20 17.94
CA LYS A 11 10.26 0.85 18.52
C LYS A 11 11.63 0.25 18.30
N VAL A 12 12.32 -0.04 19.42
CA VAL A 12 13.62 -0.70 19.40
C VAL A 12 13.53 -2.00 20.19
N TYR A 13 13.86 -3.12 19.56
CA TYR A 13 13.94 -4.41 20.21
C TYR A 13 15.37 -4.67 20.69
N GLY A 14 15.48 -5.11 21.94
CA GLY A 14 16.80 -5.30 22.57
C GLY A 14 17.60 -4.01 22.59
N LYS A 15 18.87 -4.06 22.12
CA LYS A 15 19.74 -2.88 22.13
C LYS A 15 19.97 -2.24 20.76
N SER A 16 19.53 -2.87 19.66
CA SER A 16 19.99 -2.47 18.32
C SER A 16 18.99 -2.63 17.18
N VAL A 17 17.87 -3.35 17.36
CA VAL A 17 16.94 -3.59 16.26
C VAL A 17 15.88 -2.49 16.26
N GLU A 18 16.08 -1.47 15.45
CA GLU A 18 15.16 -0.36 15.26
C GLU A 18 14.04 -0.75 14.28
N ALA A 19 12.95 -1.27 14.80
CA ALA A 19 11.82 -1.75 14.01
C ALA A 19 10.92 -0.63 13.50
N VAL A 20 10.81 0.47 14.27
CA VAL A 20 10.09 1.70 13.87
C VAL A 20 10.94 2.89 14.27
N LYS A 21 11.09 3.86 13.36
CA LYS A 21 11.97 5.01 13.49
C LYS A 21 11.20 6.29 13.22
N ASP A 22 11.19 7.17 14.20
CA ASP A 22 10.64 8.53 14.11
C ASP A 22 9.32 8.63 13.35
N MET A 23 8.39 7.70 13.65
CA MET A 23 7.11 7.67 12.98
C MET A 23 6.27 8.88 13.38
N ASN A 24 5.91 9.67 12.37
CA ASN A 24 5.00 10.81 12.46
C ASN A 24 3.84 10.56 11.50
N LEU A 25 2.67 10.23 12.04
CA LEU A 25 1.49 9.85 11.25
C LEU A 25 0.22 10.28 11.97
N GLN A 26 -0.74 10.81 11.22
CA GLN A 26 -2.07 11.14 11.73
C GLN A 26 -3.13 10.43 10.90
N ILE A 27 -3.92 9.59 11.55
CA ILE A 27 -5.05 8.86 10.99
C ILE A 27 -6.32 9.55 11.50
N LYS A 28 -7.15 10.01 10.57
CA LYS A 28 -8.37 10.73 10.91
C LYS A 28 -9.46 9.77 11.41
N ASP A 29 -10.41 10.33 12.14
CA ASP A 29 -11.58 9.59 12.61
C ASP A 29 -12.37 8.98 11.43
N GLY A 30 -12.67 7.68 11.52
CA GLY A 30 -13.38 6.91 10.50
C GLY A 30 -12.56 6.55 9.26
N GLU A 31 -11.27 6.92 9.19
CA GLU A 31 -10.40 6.64 8.05
C GLU A 31 -9.94 5.18 8.01
N PHE A 32 -9.88 4.60 6.83
CA PHE A 32 -9.24 3.30 6.58
C PHE A 32 -7.80 3.53 6.12
N VAL A 33 -6.83 3.23 6.97
CA VAL A 33 -5.42 3.41 6.65
C VAL A 33 -4.69 2.07 6.59
N SER A 34 -4.00 1.81 5.48
CA SER A 34 -3.11 0.66 5.37
C SER A 34 -1.66 1.02 5.69
N LEU A 35 -1.01 0.16 6.46
CA LEU A 35 0.45 0.10 6.59
C LEU A 35 0.94 -0.93 5.59
N LEU A 36 1.63 -0.48 4.56
CA LEU A 36 2.07 -1.30 3.42
C LEU A 36 3.60 -1.31 3.31
N GLY A 37 4.20 -2.42 2.98
CA GLY A 37 5.65 -2.52 2.78
C GLY A 37 6.16 -3.96 2.84
N PRO A 38 7.44 -4.20 2.57
CA PRO A 38 8.04 -5.53 2.60
C PRO A 38 8.03 -6.14 4.01
N SER A 39 8.23 -7.45 4.08
CA SER A 39 8.33 -8.16 5.35
C SER A 39 9.46 -7.59 6.21
N GLY A 40 9.20 -7.44 7.52
CA GLY A 40 10.18 -6.92 8.47
C GLY A 40 10.35 -5.39 8.47
N CYS A 41 9.56 -4.61 7.71
CA CYS A 41 9.69 -3.16 7.71
C CYS A 41 9.02 -2.43 8.89
N GLY A 42 8.43 -3.15 9.86
CA GLY A 42 7.89 -2.56 11.10
C GLY A 42 6.36 -2.45 11.18
N LYS A 43 5.58 -2.91 10.20
CA LYS A 43 4.10 -2.81 10.15
C LYS A 43 3.42 -3.44 11.36
N SER A 44 3.65 -4.73 11.60
CA SER A 44 3.04 -5.46 12.73
C SER A 44 3.51 -4.92 14.07
N SER A 45 4.77 -4.45 14.18
CA SER A 45 5.26 -3.77 15.39
C SER A 45 4.47 -2.48 15.65
N THR A 46 4.22 -1.69 14.60
CA THR A 46 3.41 -0.46 14.68
C THR A 46 1.99 -0.79 15.13
N LEU A 47 1.35 -1.79 14.50
CA LEU A 47 0.00 -2.21 14.86
C LEU A 47 -0.08 -2.68 16.32
N ARG A 48 0.90 -3.48 16.77
CA ARG A 48 0.98 -3.99 18.16
C ARG A 48 1.23 -2.88 19.17
N MET A 49 1.97 -1.82 18.82
CA MET A 49 2.08 -0.64 19.68
C MET A 49 0.74 0.06 19.87
N VAL A 50 -0.10 0.18 18.82
CA VAL A 50 -1.46 0.74 18.93
C VAL A 50 -2.33 -0.15 19.82
N ALA A 51 -2.24 -1.48 19.67
CA ALA A 51 -2.96 -2.44 20.47
C ALA A 51 -2.50 -2.48 21.96
N GLY A 52 -1.31 -1.97 22.28
CA GLY A 52 -0.68 -2.07 23.60
C GLY A 52 -0.01 -3.41 23.85
N LEU A 53 0.18 -4.21 22.82
CA LEU A 53 0.86 -5.51 22.90
C LEU A 53 2.39 -5.36 22.82
N GLU A 54 2.84 -4.17 22.42
CA GLU A 54 4.25 -3.78 22.35
C GLU A 54 4.44 -2.40 22.97
N GLU A 55 5.47 -2.25 23.78
CA GLU A 55 5.83 -0.96 24.38
C GLU A 55 6.44 -0.01 23.35
N ILE A 56 6.14 1.27 23.47
CA ILE A 56 6.75 2.35 22.70
C ILE A 56 8.08 2.73 23.35
N THR A 57 9.17 2.71 22.59
CA THR A 57 10.51 3.01 23.14
C THR A 57 10.72 4.51 23.33
N ARG A 58 10.23 5.34 22.37
CA ARG A 58 10.28 6.80 22.42
C ARG A 58 9.09 7.39 21.67
N GLY A 59 8.81 8.66 21.92
CA GLY A 59 7.71 9.38 21.28
C GLY A 59 6.37 9.15 21.97
N GLU A 60 5.31 9.62 21.35
CA GLU A 60 3.97 9.60 21.92
C GLU A 60 2.97 9.03 20.92
N LEU A 61 2.06 8.19 21.41
CA LEU A 61 0.93 7.65 20.66
C LEU A 61 -0.36 8.08 21.35
N GLU A 62 -1.26 8.66 20.56
CA GLU A 62 -2.56 9.13 21.03
C GLU A 62 -3.70 8.44 20.29
N ILE A 63 -4.79 8.15 20.98
CA ILE A 63 -6.08 7.75 20.41
C ILE A 63 -7.15 8.69 20.95
N GLY A 64 -7.88 9.37 20.06
CA GLY A 64 -8.91 10.34 20.45
C GLY A 64 -8.38 11.48 21.31
N GLY A 65 -7.13 11.95 21.07
CA GLY A 65 -6.46 12.99 21.84
C GLY A 65 -5.96 12.54 23.21
N ARG A 66 -6.10 11.27 23.57
CA ARG A 66 -5.56 10.71 24.81
C ARG A 66 -4.27 9.95 24.53
N ARG A 67 -3.18 10.32 25.22
CA ARG A 67 -1.93 9.56 25.21
C ARG A 67 -2.15 8.15 25.79
N ILE A 68 -1.71 7.12 25.05
CA ILE A 68 -1.95 5.72 25.38
C ILE A 68 -0.67 4.89 25.62
N ASN A 69 0.49 5.52 25.69
CA ASN A 69 1.76 4.79 25.87
C ASN A 69 1.72 3.81 27.05
N ASP A 70 1.18 4.26 28.19
CA ASP A 70 1.18 3.56 29.46
C ASP A 70 -0.20 2.93 29.78
N VAL A 71 -1.11 2.88 28.80
CA VAL A 71 -2.45 2.30 28.96
C VAL A 71 -2.40 0.83 28.61
N GLU A 72 -2.87 -0.02 29.52
CA GLU A 72 -2.96 -1.48 29.31
C GLU A 72 -3.84 -1.83 28.09
N PRO A 73 -3.54 -2.93 27.35
CA PRO A 73 -4.31 -3.32 26.17
C PRO A 73 -5.83 -3.46 26.41
N GLY A 74 -6.21 -3.95 27.58
CA GLY A 74 -7.63 -4.14 27.97
C GLY A 74 -8.41 -2.85 28.09
N ASP A 75 -7.73 -1.75 28.45
CA ASP A 75 -8.29 -0.42 28.71
C ASP A 75 -8.19 0.53 27.51
N ARG A 76 -7.59 0.07 26.41
CA ARG A 76 -7.61 0.77 25.12
C ARG A 76 -8.92 0.47 24.39
N ASP A 77 -9.52 1.48 23.81
CA ASP A 77 -10.76 1.32 23.03
C ASP A 77 -10.42 0.83 21.61
N VAL A 78 -9.71 -0.28 21.52
CA VAL A 78 -9.28 -0.93 20.29
C VAL A 78 -9.77 -2.36 20.20
N ALA A 79 -10.04 -2.86 19.00
CA ALA A 79 -10.25 -4.27 18.71
C ALA A 79 -9.23 -4.72 17.68
N MET A 80 -8.74 -5.97 17.78
CA MET A 80 -7.72 -6.50 16.87
C MET A 80 -8.15 -7.82 16.25
N VAL A 81 -7.95 -7.93 14.95
CA VAL A 81 -8.05 -9.16 14.18
C VAL A 81 -6.62 -9.58 13.83
N PHE A 82 -6.24 -10.77 14.27
CA PHE A 82 -4.91 -11.35 14.04
C PHE A 82 -4.87 -12.12 12.72
N GLU A 83 -3.70 -12.25 12.13
CA GLU A 83 -3.40 -13.00 10.92
C GLU A 83 -4.00 -14.44 10.96
N ASN A 84 -3.84 -15.15 12.07
CA ASN A 84 -4.35 -16.51 12.28
C ASN A 84 -5.75 -16.55 12.90
N TYR A 85 -6.48 -15.40 12.87
CA TYR A 85 -7.82 -15.19 13.45
C TYR A 85 -7.90 -15.41 14.97
N ALA A 86 -6.95 -16.09 15.59
CA ALA A 86 -6.87 -16.41 17.02
C ALA A 86 -8.20 -16.96 17.63
N LEU A 87 -8.96 -17.75 16.88
CA LEU A 87 -10.21 -18.35 17.35
C LEU A 87 -9.92 -19.48 18.34
N PHE A 88 -10.80 -19.64 19.31
CA PHE A 88 -10.80 -20.79 20.21
C PHE A 88 -11.37 -22.00 19.47
N PRO A 89 -10.57 -23.01 19.10
CA PRO A 89 -10.98 -24.06 18.17
C PRO A 89 -12.07 -24.98 18.74
N HIS A 90 -12.12 -25.11 20.05
CA HIS A 90 -13.08 -25.93 20.80
C HIS A 90 -14.41 -25.21 21.10
N MET A 91 -14.50 -23.91 20.77
CA MET A 91 -15.71 -23.12 20.93
C MET A 91 -16.49 -23.05 19.61
N SER A 92 -17.81 -22.88 19.72
CA SER A 92 -18.66 -22.58 18.58
C SER A 92 -18.36 -21.17 18.02
N SER A 93 -18.85 -20.87 16.81
CA SER A 93 -18.80 -19.49 16.28
C SER A 93 -19.52 -18.52 17.21
N TYR A 94 -20.68 -18.91 17.74
CA TYR A 94 -21.42 -18.11 18.71
C TYR A 94 -20.56 -17.78 19.94
N ASP A 95 -19.94 -18.80 20.55
CA ASP A 95 -19.16 -18.63 21.77
C ASP A 95 -17.89 -17.79 21.53
N ASN A 96 -17.22 -17.97 20.37
CA ASN A 96 -16.11 -17.12 19.96
C ASN A 96 -16.52 -15.66 19.86
N ILE A 97 -17.64 -15.37 19.19
CA ILE A 97 -18.16 -14.00 19.02
C ILE A 97 -18.60 -13.42 20.37
N ALA A 98 -19.30 -14.20 21.19
CA ALA A 98 -19.81 -13.77 22.48
C ALA A 98 -18.72 -13.55 23.56
N PHE A 99 -17.57 -14.20 23.40
CA PHE A 99 -16.51 -14.28 24.40
C PHE A 99 -16.11 -12.93 25.03
N PRO A 100 -15.85 -11.87 24.26
CA PRO A 100 -15.44 -10.58 24.83
C PRO A 100 -16.50 -9.93 25.72
N LEU A 101 -17.77 -10.14 25.44
CA LEU A 101 -18.88 -9.62 26.24
C LEU A 101 -19.14 -10.50 27.48
N THR A 102 -18.96 -11.81 27.35
CA THR A 102 -19.05 -12.76 28.47
C THR A 102 -18.01 -12.46 29.56
N LEU A 103 -16.75 -12.17 29.15
CA LEU A 103 -15.69 -11.76 30.08
C LEU A 103 -16.00 -10.44 30.82
N ARG A 104 -16.78 -9.55 30.21
CA ARG A 104 -17.21 -8.29 30.82
C ARG A 104 -18.49 -8.43 31.67
N GLY A 105 -19.02 -9.63 31.82
CA GLY A 105 -20.22 -9.90 32.62
C GLY A 105 -21.51 -9.30 32.03
N VAL A 106 -21.55 -9.06 30.71
CA VAL A 106 -22.76 -8.56 30.03
C VAL A 106 -23.87 -9.61 30.13
N ASP A 107 -25.12 -9.15 30.28
CA ASP A 107 -26.30 -10.04 30.39
C ASP A 107 -26.44 -10.96 29.16
N LYS A 108 -26.85 -12.20 29.39
CA LYS A 108 -26.96 -13.23 28.34
C LYS A 108 -27.95 -12.85 27.22
N GLN A 109 -29.04 -12.15 27.54
CA GLN A 109 -30.04 -11.77 26.56
C GLN A 109 -29.48 -10.67 25.68
N GLU A 110 -28.72 -9.74 26.24
CA GLU A 110 -28.03 -8.68 25.50
C GLU A 110 -26.92 -9.25 24.60
N ILE A 111 -26.12 -10.19 25.10
CA ILE A 111 -25.11 -10.90 24.28
C ILE A 111 -25.80 -11.59 23.11
N ARG A 112 -26.88 -12.32 23.33
CA ARG A 112 -27.62 -13.02 22.28
C ARG A 112 -28.09 -12.05 21.17
N LYS A 113 -28.65 -10.93 21.58
CA LYS A 113 -29.10 -9.88 20.66
C LYS A 113 -27.95 -9.35 19.82
N LYS A 114 -26.82 -8.96 20.46
CA LYS A 114 -25.64 -8.42 19.77
C LYS A 114 -25.00 -9.45 18.81
N VAL A 115 -24.91 -10.73 19.24
CA VAL A 115 -24.40 -11.80 18.36
C VAL A 115 -25.30 -11.99 17.14
N GLN A 116 -26.63 -11.93 17.30
CA GLN A 116 -27.56 -12.02 16.16
C GLN A 116 -27.44 -10.82 15.22
N GLU A 117 -27.23 -9.61 15.73
CA GLU A 117 -27.03 -8.41 14.91
C GLU A 117 -25.74 -8.53 14.08
N ILE A 118 -24.61 -8.91 14.70
CA ILE A 118 -23.33 -8.99 14.00
C ILE A 118 -23.27 -10.21 13.07
N SER A 119 -23.93 -11.33 13.41
CA SER A 119 -23.96 -12.51 12.54
C SER A 119 -24.69 -12.24 11.23
N LYS A 120 -25.78 -11.47 11.26
CA LYS A 120 -26.50 -11.06 10.06
C LYS A 120 -25.65 -10.14 9.17
N LEU A 121 -24.90 -9.21 9.79
CA LEU A 121 -24.04 -8.28 9.06
C LEU A 121 -22.92 -9.00 8.30
N LEU A 122 -22.46 -10.16 8.83
CA LEU A 122 -21.30 -10.92 8.32
C LEU A 122 -21.70 -12.29 7.72
N ASP A 123 -22.98 -12.53 7.45
CA ASP A 123 -23.49 -13.79 6.88
C ASP A 123 -23.05 -15.04 7.67
N LEU A 124 -23.20 -15.00 8.99
CA LEU A 124 -22.78 -16.07 9.91
C LEU A 124 -23.97 -16.83 10.56
N ASP A 125 -25.22 -16.47 10.24
CA ASP A 125 -26.41 -17.01 10.92
C ASP A 125 -26.47 -18.53 10.89
N GLY A 126 -26.16 -19.14 9.74
CA GLY A 126 -26.13 -20.60 9.56
C GLY A 126 -24.95 -21.29 10.26
N LEU A 127 -23.94 -20.54 10.69
CA LEU A 127 -22.67 -21.05 11.22
C LEU A 127 -22.52 -20.90 12.74
N LEU A 128 -23.47 -20.24 13.41
CA LEU A 128 -23.34 -19.91 14.84
C LEU A 128 -23.13 -21.13 15.74
N LYS A 129 -23.66 -22.30 15.38
CA LYS A 129 -23.49 -23.54 16.13
C LYS A 129 -22.28 -24.37 15.73
N THR A 130 -21.61 -24.00 14.65
CA THR A 130 -20.46 -24.74 14.11
C THR A 130 -19.22 -24.46 14.96
N LEU A 131 -18.46 -25.50 15.28
CA LEU A 131 -17.19 -25.37 15.99
C LEU A 131 -16.15 -24.64 15.09
N ALA A 132 -15.35 -23.76 15.69
CA ALA A 132 -14.37 -22.98 14.96
C ALA A 132 -13.33 -23.83 14.20
N VAL A 133 -13.01 -25.04 14.73
CA VAL A 133 -12.10 -25.98 14.05
C VAL A 133 -12.64 -26.45 12.69
N SER A 134 -13.96 -26.56 12.54
CA SER A 134 -14.64 -27.09 11.34
C SER A 134 -14.93 -26.02 10.28
N LEU A 135 -14.66 -24.75 10.56
CA LEU A 135 -14.90 -23.64 9.64
C LEU A 135 -13.84 -23.59 8.52
N GLY A 136 -14.24 -23.17 7.33
CA GLY A 136 -13.33 -22.78 6.26
C GLY A 136 -12.59 -21.47 6.56
N GLY A 137 -11.56 -21.14 5.76
CA GLY A 137 -10.72 -19.94 5.98
C GLY A 137 -11.52 -18.64 6.03
N GLY A 138 -12.35 -18.37 5.02
CA GLY A 138 -13.19 -17.16 4.98
C GLY A 138 -14.23 -17.10 6.10
N GLU A 139 -14.76 -18.26 6.55
CA GLU A 139 -15.70 -18.32 7.67
C GLU A 139 -14.98 -18.01 9.00
N LYS A 140 -13.79 -18.57 9.22
CA LYS A 140 -12.93 -18.24 10.38
C LYS A 140 -12.63 -16.76 10.45
N GLN A 141 -12.30 -16.16 9.31
CA GLN A 141 -12.04 -14.74 9.22
C GLN A 141 -13.27 -13.92 9.64
N ARG A 142 -14.45 -14.20 9.05
CA ARG A 142 -15.69 -13.48 9.40
C ARG A 142 -16.03 -13.63 10.89
N VAL A 143 -15.83 -14.80 11.47
CA VAL A 143 -16.00 -15.01 12.92
C VAL A 143 -14.99 -14.19 13.74
N GLY A 144 -13.72 -14.11 13.31
CA GLY A 144 -12.70 -13.28 13.94
C GLY A 144 -13.05 -11.79 13.91
N ILE A 145 -13.54 -11.30 12.78
CA ILE A 145 -14.02 -9.91 12.60
C ILE A 145 -15.26 -9.68 13.49
N ALA A 146 -16.24 -10.59 13.48
CA ALA A 146 -17.42 -10.50 14.34
C ALA A 146 -17.04 -10.37 15.81
N ARG A 147 -16.10 -11.19 16.29
CA ARG A 147 -15.59 -11.15 17.67
C ARG A 147 -14.91 -9.82 18.00
N ALA A 148 -14.19 -9.23 17.03
CA ALA A 148 -13.58 -7.92 17.22
C ALA A 148 -14.64 -6.80 17.28
N LEU A 149 -15.60 -6.81 16.38
CA LEU A 149 -16.60 -5.75 16.23
C LEU A 149 -17.69 -5.75 17.31
N ILE A 150 -17.98 -6.91 17.94
CA ILE A 150 -19.07 -7.01 18.94
C ILE A 150 -18.85 -6.08 20.16
N ARG A 151 -17.59 -5.68 20.39
CA ARG A 151 -17.20 -4.74 21.47
C ARG A 151 -17.57 -3.29 21.15
N LYS A 152 -17.85 -2.93 19.88
CA LYS A 152 -18.07 -1.56 19.41
C LYS A 152 -16.91 -0.63 19.77
N SER A 153 -15.66 -1.12 19.64
CA SER A 153 -14.46 -0.31 19.86
C SER A 153 -14.38 0.81 18.82
N SER A 154 -13.74 1.93 19.15
CA SER A 154 -13.59 3.07 18.26
C SER A 154 -12.53 2.86 17.18
N VAL A 155 -11.59 1.96 17.41
CA VAL A 155 -10.50 1.61 16.50
C VAL A 155 -10.49 0.11 16.21
N LEU A 156 -10.36 -0.25 14.93
CA LEU A 156 -10.19 -1.61 14.46
C LEU A 156 -8.79 -1.81 13.87
N LEU A 157 -8.07 -2.78 14.40
CA LEU A 157 -6.73 -3.15 13.97
C LEU A 157 -6.79 -4.49 13.25
N MET A 158 -6.18 -4.61 12.08
CA MET A 158 -6.14 -5.85 11.31
C MET A 158 -4.70 -6.18 10.88
N ASP A 159 -4.18 -7.31 11.34
CA ASP A 159 -2.84 -7.80 11.00
C ASP A 159 -2.94 -8.90 9.93
N GLU A 160 -2.74 -8.56 8.66
CA GLU A 160 -2.79 -9.46 7.48
C GLU A 160 -4.02 -10.41 7.45
N PRO A 161 -5.25 -9.93 7.65
CA PRO A 161 -6.38 -10.80 7.97
C PRO A 161 -6.85 -11.70 6.81
N ILE A 162 -6.40 -11.46 5.56
CA ILE A 162 -6.80 -12.23 4.37
C ILE A 162 -5.63 -12.90 3.65
N SER A 163 -4.43 -12.87 4.23
CA SER A 163 -3.20 -13.44 3.64
C SER A 163 -3.30 -14.94 3.36
N HIS A 164 -4.03 -15.69 4.19
CA HIS A 164 -4.17 -17.14 4.09
C HIS A 164 -5.32 -17.63 3.17
N LEU A 165 -6.03 -16.69 2.52
CA LEU A 165 -7.12 -17.03 1.61
C LEU A 165 -6.59 -17.27 0.18
N ASP A 166 -7.29 -18.12 -0.58
CA ASP A 166 -7.07 -18.24 -2.01
C ASP A 166 -7.42 -16.93 -2.76
N ALA A 167 -6.94 -16.79 -4.01
CA ALA A 167 -7.06 -15.54 -4.75
C ALA A 167 -8.51 -15.07 -4.95
N ASP A 168 -9.43 -15.99 -5.28
CA ASP A 168 -10.84 -15.65 -5.54
C ASP A 168 -11.54 -15.19 -4.26
N LEU A 169 -11.33 -15.93 -3.18
CA LEU A 169 -11.91 -15.59 -1.87
C LEU A 169 -11.31 -14.29 -1.35
N ARG A 170 -10.00 -14.05 -1.55
CA ARG A 170 -9.32 -12.80 -1.19
C ARG A 170 -9.94 -11.61 -1.92
N ALA A 171 -10.18 -11.73 -3.23
CA ALA A 171 -10.78 -10.66 -4.04
C ALA A 171 -12.19 -10.28 -3.55
N ARG A 172 -13.03 -11.27 -3.23
CA ARG A 172 -14.38 -11.05 -2.67
C ARG A 172 -14.32 -10.41 -1.29
N THR A 173 -13.47 -10.95 -0.42
CA THR A 173 -13.34 -10.48 0.96
C THR A 173 -12.82 -9.05 1.06
N ARG A 174 -11.94 -8.59 0.16
CA ARG A 174 -11.53 -7.18 0.06
C ARG A 174 -12.74 -6.25 -0.07
N GLY A 175 -13.64 -6.55 -1.02
CA GLY A 175 -14.85 -5.76 -1.22
C GLY A 175 -15.78 -5.75 0.00
N GLU A 176 -15.93 -6.90 0.68
CA GLU A 176 -16.73 -7.04 1.89
C GLU A 176 -16.15 -6.21 3.07
N LEU A 177 -14.83 -6.27 3.28
CA LEU A 177 -14.14 -5.51 4.32
C LEU A 177 -14.24 -4.01 4.13
N ALA A 178 -14.00 -3.52 2.91
CA ALA A 178 -14.11 -2.10 2.57
C ALA A 178 -15.56 -1.60 2.78
N ARG A 179 -16.55 -2.39 2.36
CA ARG A 179 -17.96 -2.07 2.58
C ARG A 179 -18.32 -2.04 4.07
N LEU A 180 -17.87 -3.06 4.82
CA LEU A 180 -18.13 -3.17 6.25
C LEU A 180 -17.60 -1.95 7.02
N GLN A 181 -16.36 -1.57 6.75
CA GLN A 181 -15.74 -0.40 7.39
C GLN A 181 -16.51 0.89 7.10
N ARG A 182 -16.92 1.11 5.82
CA ARG A 182 -17.73 2.30 5.45
C ARG A 182 -19.07 2.33 6.17
N VAL A 183 -19.75 1.19 6.30
CA VAL A 183 -21.05 1.10 7.01
C VAL A 183 -20.86 1.38 8.50
N LEU A 184 -19.78 0.93 9.10
CA LEU A 184 -19.52 1.11 10.52
C LEU A 184 -18.89 2.46 10.86
N GLY A 185 -18.21 3.12 9.92
CA GLY A 185 -17.50 4.38 10.12
C GLY A 185 -16.42 4.28 11.19
N ILE A 186 -15.83 3.09 11.39
CA ILE A 186 -14.81 2.83 12.42
C ILE A 186 -13.41 3.15 11.88
N THR A 187 -12.60 3.85 12.67
CA THR A 187 -11.18 4.08 12.33
C THR A 187 -10.45 2.74 12.22
N THR A 188 -9.85 2.48 11.07
CA THR A 188 -9.24 1.17 10.79
C THR A 188 -7.78 1.31 10.41
N VAL A 189 -6.92 0.52 11.07
CA VAL A 189 -5.51 0.33 10.68
C VAL A 189 -5.34 -1.09 10.18
N TYR A 190 -4.95 -1.20 8.94
CA TYR A 190 -4.81 -2.46 8.23
C TYR A 190 -3.35 -2.72 7.86
N VAL A 191 -2.80 -3.85 8.21
CA VAL A 191 -1.45 -4.27 7.82
C VAL A 191 -1.55 -5.27 6.70
N THR A 192 -0.79 -5.03 5.63
CA THR A 192 -0.63 -5.96 4.52
C THR A 192 0.72 -5.77 3.83
N HIS A 193 1.17 -6.80 3.12
CA HIS A 193 2.26 -6.72 2.15
C HIS A 193 1.75 -6.74 0.70
N ASP A 194 0.44 -6.93 0.50
CA ASP A 194 -0.23 -6.95 -0.81
C ASP A 194 -0.67 -5.53 -1.19
N GLN A 195 -0.06 -4.98 -2.25
CA GLN A 195 -0.41 -3.64 -2.72
C GLN A 195 -1.84 -3.54 -3.26
N LEU A 196 -2.38 -4.61 -3.87
CA LEU A 196 -3.75 -4.61 -4.40
C LEU A 196 -4.77 -4.48 -3.28
N GLU A 197 -4.50 -5.08 -2.11
CA GLU A 197 -5.34 -4.92 -0.93
C GLU A 197 -5.34 -3.45 -0.46
N ALA A 198 -4.14 -2.90 -0.26
CA ALA A 198 -3.99 -1.53 0.21
C ALA A 198 -4.61 -0.51 -0.76
N LEU A 199 -4.33 -0.62 -2.07
CA LEU A 199 -4.84 0.29 -3.09
C LEU A 199 -6.37 0.22 -3.26
N ALA A 200 -6.97 -0.97 -3.07
CA ALA A 200 -8.40 -1.17 -3.26
C ALA A 200 -9.28 -0.76 -2.06
N MET A 201 -8.74 -0.84 -0.84
CA MET A 201 -9.54 -0.67 0.37
C MET A 201 -9.29 0.65 1.11
N SER A 202 -8.10 1.24 0.97
CA SER A 202 -7.67 2.32 1.87
C SER A 202 -8.05 3.71 1.37
N ASP A 203 -8.41 4.58 2.30
CA ASP A 203 -8.49 6.02 2.06
C ASP A 203 -7.09 6.61 1.93
N ARG A 204 -6.16 6.15 2.77
CA ARG A 204 -4.73 6.50 2.72
C ARG A 204 -3.85 5.30 3.06
N ILE A 205 -2.63 5.34 2.56
CA ILE A 205 -1.63 4.28 2.74
C ILE A 205 -0.34 4.88 3.27
N ALA A 206 0.21 4.30 4.32
CA ALA A 206 1.58 4.56 4.78
C ALA A 206 2.51 3.48 4.21
N VAL A 207 3.31 3.84 3.23
CA VAL A 207 4.33 2.96 2.66
C VAL A 207 5.55 2.97 3.55
N MET A 208 5.91 1.80 4.08
CA MET A 208 7.01 1.65 5.05
C MET A 208 8.18 0.87 4.46
N ASN A 209 9.39 1.31 4.79
CA ASN A 209 10.63 0.57 4.49
C ASN A 209 11.64 0.74 5.63
N LEU A 210 12.25 -0.36 6.09
CA LEU A 210 13.30 -0.37 7.11
C LEU A 210 12.97 0.47 8.37
N GLY A 211 11.70 0.41 8.80
CA GLY A 211 11.22 1.10 9.99
C GLY A 211 10.78 2.55 9.77
N VAL A 212 10.92 3.08 8.55
CA VAL A 212 10.60 4.47 8.20
C VAL A 212 9.38 4.53 7.30
N VAL A 213 8.48 5.48 7.53
CA VAL A 213 7.40 5.82 6.58
C VAL A 213 8.01 6.59 5.42
N GLN A 214 8.01 5.98 4.24
CA GLN A 214 8.57 6.56 3.02
C GLN A 214 7.63 7.60 2.39
N GLN A 215 6.34 7.33 2.44
CA GLN A 215 5.30 8.24 1.99
C GLN A 215 3.96 7.87 2.64
N TYR A 216 3.15 8.87 2.93
CA TYR A 216 1.78 8.73 3.42
C TYR A 216 0.84 9.57 2.58
N GLY A 217 -0.09 8.94 1.90
CA GLY A 217 -0.99 9.62 0.97
C GLY A 217 -2.14 8.72 0.50
N THR A 218 -3.00 9.27 -0.33
CA THR A 218 -4.05 8.50 -1.01
C THR A 218 -3.43 7.52 -2.03
N PRO A 219 -4.12 6.44 -2.41
CA PRO A 219 -3.68 5.54 -3.47
C PRO A 219 -3.25 6.25 -4.75
N GLY A 220 -4.04 7.25 -5.18
CA GLY A 220 -3.74 8.05 -6.37
C GLY A 220 -2.46 8.88 -6.23
N GLU A 221 -2.22 9.49 -5.07
CA GLU A 221 -0.99 10.27 -4.80
C GLU A 221 0.26 9.37 -4.82
N LEU A 222 0.20 8.21 -4.19
CA LEU A 222 1.32 7.25 -4.17
C LEU A 222 1.68 6.75 -5.57
N TYR A 223 0.67 6.51 -6.41
CA TYR A 223 0.87 6.03 -7.77
C TYR A 223 1.37 7.11 -8.70
N SER A 224 0.78 8.32 -8.64
CA SER A 224 1.03 9.42 -9.59
C SER A 224 2.15 10.35 -9.15
N HIS A 225 2.46 10.42 -7.85
CA HIS A 225 3.46 11.34 -7.28
C HIS A 225 4.30 10.63 -6.21
N PRO A 226 5.03 9.56 -6.58
CA PRO A 226 5.89 8.87 -5.63
C PRO A 226 6.99 9.80 -5.11
N ALA A 227 7.17 9.83 -3.78
CA ALA A 227 8.15 10.70 -3.13
C ALA A 227 9.59 10.29 -3.39
N ASN A 228 9.84 9.01 -3.69
CA ASN A 228 11.17 8.48 -3.95
C ASN A 228 11.11 7.21 -4.83
N MET A 229 12.28 6.73 -5.25
CA MET A 229 12.39 5.55 -6.10
C MET A 229 11.83 4.29 -5.44
N PHE A 230 11.96 4.16 -4.11
CA PHE A 230 11.39 3.01 -3.40
C PHE A 230 9.88 2.94 -3.57
N VAL A 231 9.16 4.04 -3.31
CA VAL A 231 7.71 4.11 -3.47
C VAL A 231 7.31 3.87 -4.93
N ALA A 232 8.02 4.50 -5.87
CA ALA A 232 7.76 4.36 -7.30
C ALA A 232 7.89 2.91 -7.79
N LYS A 233 8.88 2.17 -7.26
CA LYS A 233 9.11 0.76 -7.58
C LYS A 233 8.11 -0.16 -6.88
N PHE A 234 7.75 0.17 -5.63
CA PHE A 234 6.92 -0.69 -4.79
C PHE A 234 5.44 -0.58 -5.12
N ILE A 235 4.98 0.59 -5.58
CA ILE A 235 3.57 0.84 -5.93
C ILE A 235 3.36 0.72 -7.44
N GLY A 236 2.56 -0.27 -7.83
CA GLY A 236 2.20 -0.58 -9.22
C GLY A 236 2.73 -1.93 -9.66
N GLU A 237 1.94 -2.63 -10.45
CA GLU A 237 2.25 -3.95 -10.99
C GLU A 237 1.87 -3.95 -12.48
N PRO A 238 2.85 -4.11 -13.35
CA PRO A 238 4.28 -4.27 -13.09
C PRO A 238 4.95 -3.01 -12.50
N PRO A 239 6.17 -3.16 -11.88
CA PRO A 239 6.89 -2.05 -11.28
C PRO A 239 7.35 -1.02 -12.33
N MET A 240 7.65 0.22 -11.88
CA MET A 240 8.20 1.28 -12.71
C MET A 240 9.58 0.90 -13.28
N ASN A 241 9.80 1.24 -14.54
CA ASN A 241 11.14 1.16 -15.17
C ASN A 241 12.00 2.32 -14.69
N PHE A 242 13.31 2.09 -14.55
CA PHE A 242 14.29 3.09 -14.16
C PHE A 242 15.45 3.11 -15.16
N ILE A 243 15.75 4.30 -15.72
CA ILE A 243 16.85 4.52 -16.64
C ILE A 243 17.74 5.63 -16.06
N PRO A 244 18.94 5.31 -15.57
CA PRO A 244 19.92 6.33 -15.17
C PRO A 244 20.29 7.22 -16.36
N CYS A 245 20.22 8.53 -16.17
CA CYS A 245 20.53 9.51 -17.21
C CYS A 245 21.10 10.80 -16.61
N ILE A 246 21.50 11.71 -17.49
CA ILE A 246 21.99 13.03 -17.14
C ILE A 246 20.91 14.04 -17.51
N LEU A 247 20.61 14.95 -16.59
CA LEU A 247 19.74 16.08 -16.84
C LEU A 247 20.58 17.34 -17.09
N GLU A 248 20.40 17.95 -18.25
CA GLU A 248 20.96 19.26 -18.59
C GLU A 248 19.87 20.28 -18.80
N ARG A 249 20.01 21.46 -18.17
CA ARG A 249 19.13 22.61 -18.42
C ARG A 249 19.67 23.43 -19.55
N GLY A 250 18.91 23.51 -20.65
CA GLY A 250 19.20 24.38 -21.78
C GLY A 250 18.66 25.80 -21.60
N GLY A 251 19.12 26.72 -22.45
CA GLY A 251 18.49 28.03 -22.56
C GLY A 251 17.02 27.91 -22.98
N SER A 252 16.20 28.92 -22.69
CA SER A 252 14.77 28.98 -23.03
C SER A 252 13.83 27.95 -22.31
N GLY A 253 14.21 27.46 -21.11
CA GLY A 253 13.35 26.58 -20.29
C GLY A 253 13.21 25.16 -20.84
N ARG A 254 14.15 24.71 -21.66
CA ARG A 254 14.24 23.32 -22.13
C ARG A 254 15.11 22.49 -21.20
N VAL A 255 14.81 21.22 -21.11
CA VAL A 255 15.59 20.24 -20.37
C VAL A 255 15.89 19.05 -21.26
N ARG A 256 17.13 18.61 -21.28
CA ARG A 256 17.57 17.43 -22.02
C ARG A 256 17.88 16.32 -21.01
N LEU A 257 17.36 15.13 -21.29
CA LEU A 257 17.65 13.90 -20.56
C LEU A 257 18.36 12.93 -21.51
N PHE A 258 19.58 12.51 -21.18
CA PHE A 258 20.32 11.59 -22.03
C PHE A 258 21.18 10.61 -21.21
N THR A 259 21.45 9.44 -21.80
CA THR A 259 22.46 8.51 -21.26
C THR A 259 23.82 8.81 -21.89
N GLY A 260 24.90 8.41 -21.23
CA GLY A 260 26.26 8.59 -21.77
C GLY A 260 26.57 7.82 -23.08
N GLY A 261 25.62 6.98 -23.56
CA GLY A 261 25.66 6.25 -24.81
C GLY A 261 24.66 6.74 -25.84
N ARG A 262 24.67 6.16 -27.06
CA ARG A 262 23.64 6.44 -28.05
C ARG A 262 22.35 5.69 -27.70
N GLY A 263 21.17 6.34 -27.83
CA GLY A 263 19.89 5.67 -27.85
C GLY A 263 18.84 6.17 -26.86
N PHE A 264 19.22 6.86 -25.76
CA PHE A 264 18.28 7.58 -24.92
C PHE A 264 18.66 9.06 -24.88
N ASP A 265 17.90 9.87 -25.59
CA ASP A 265 18.11 11.31 -25.66
C ASP A 265 16.75 11.98 -25.90
N ILE A 266 16.20 12.61 -24.86
CA ILE A 266 14.87 13.19 -24.85
C ILE A 266 14.97 14.67 -24.53
N GLU A 267 14.37 15.52 -25.34
CA GLU A 267 14.24 16.96 -25.08
C GLU A 267 12.83 17.25 -24.51
N LEU A 268 12.79 17.69 -23.27
CA LEU A 268 11.56 18.13 -22.59
C LEU A 268 11.38 19.62 -22.78
N GLY A 269 10.26 20.02 -23.35
CA GLY A 269 9.93 21.46 -23.57
C GLY A 269 8.96 21.98 -22.50
N GLY A 270 8.87 23.32 -22.40
CA GLY A 270 7.85 24.13 -21.76
C GLY A 270 7.24 23.57 -20.47
N GLU A 271 6.02 23.03 -20.56
CA GLU A 271 5.26 22.54 -19.41
C GLU A 271 5.94 21.37 -18.67
N LEU A 272 6.60 20.48 -19.39
CA LEU A 272 7.26 19.31 -18.77
C LEU A 272 8.51 19.71 -18.00
N ALA A 273 9.31 20.60 -18.55
CA ALA A 273 10.48 21.15 -17.87
C ALA A 273 10.09 21.98 -16.63
N ALA A 274 8.92 22.63 -16.64
CA ALA A 274 8.41 23.42 -15.52
C ALA A 274 7.99 22.56 -14.32
N ARG A 275 7.71 21.26 -14.53
CA ARG A 275 7.40 20.29 -13.46
C ARG A 275 8.63 19.85 -12.69
N ILE A 276 9.83 20.08 -13.19
CA ILE A 276 11.06 19.74 -12.49
C ILE A 276 11.35 20.83 -11.47
N ASP A 277 11.77 20.45 -10.27
CA ASP A 277 12.14 21.37 -9.21
C ASP A 277 13.18 22.38 -9.70
N PRO A 278 12.89 23.70 -9.64
CA PRO A 278 13.82 24.74 -10.10
C PRO A 278 15.11 24.78 -9.29
N GLU A 279 15.13 24.27 -8.07
CA GLU A 279 16.33 24.20 -7.23
C GLU A 279 17.30 23.11 -7.73
N PHE A 280 16.81 22.10 -8.44
CA PHE A 280 17.65 21.08 -9.05
C PHE A 280 18.30 21.63 -10.33
N GLN A 281 19.57 21.98 -10.26
CA GLN A 281 20.30 22.68 -11.34
C GLN A 281 20.70 21.76 -12.53
N GLY A 282 20.65 20.44 -12.35
CA GLY A 282 21.07 19.42 -13.32
C GLY A 282 22.05 18.44 -12.70
N GLY A 283 22.37 17.38 -13.44
CA GLY A 283 23.29 16.33 -13.00
C GLY A 283 22.76 14.93 -13.23
N GLU A 284 23.26 13.96 -12.48
CA GLU A 284 22.84 12.57 -12.57
C GLU A 284 21.45 12.39 -11.97
N VAL A 285 20.53 11.84 -12.75
CA VAL A 285 19.16 11.55 -12.36
C VAL A 285 18.77 10.13 -12.80
N VAL A 286 17.66 9.63 -12.25
CA VAL A 286 17.03 8.41 -12.72
C VAL A 286 15.68 8.79 -13.33
N PHE A 287 15.51 8.48 -14.61
CA PHE A 287 14.25 8.59 -15.31
C PHE A 287 13.38 7.38 -14.98
N GLY A 288 12.18 7.63 -14.45
CA GLY A 288 11.20 6.61 -14.09
C GLY A 288 9.97 6.68 -15.00
N ILE A 289 9.56 5.53 -15.55
CA ILE A 289 8.35 5.43 -16.36
C ILE A 289 7.67 4.08 -16.14
N ARG A 290 6.34 4.09 -16.03
CA ARG A 290 5.59 2.84 -15.89
C ARG A 290 5.47 2.12 -17.22
N PRO A 291 5.37 0.77 -17.23
CA PRO A 291 5.20 -0.01 -18.46
C PRO A 291 4.05 0.46 -19.35
N ILE A 292 2.92 0.83 -18.75
CA ILE A 292 1.71 1.31 -19.42
C ILE A 292 1.85 2.72 -20.01
N ASP A 293 2.83 3.50 -19.56
CA ASP A 293 3.03 4.90 -19.98
C ASP A 293 3.98 5.06 -21.18
N PHE A 294 4.51 3.95 -21.70
CA PHE A 294 5.16 3.93 -23.00
C PHE A 294 4.13 3.82 -24.12
N GLU A 295 4.30 4.58 -25.17
CA GLU A 295 3.55 4.44 -26.41
C GLU A 295 4.49 3.93 -27.52
N ILE A 296 3.99 2.98 -28.32
CA ILE A 296 4.73 2.47 -29.47
C ILE A 296 4.51 3.46 -30.62
N ALA A 297 5.54 4.20 -30.99
CA ALA A 297 5.46 5.21 -32.03
C ALA A 297 5.32 4.59 -33.43
N ALA A 298 4.41 5.11 -34.23
CA ALA A 298 4.23 4.73 -35.64
C ALA A 298 5.26 5.37 -36.58
N GLY A 299 6.22 6.17 -36.06
CA GLY A 299 7.25 6.91 -36.83
C GLY A 299 8.25 7.63 -35.94
N ALA A 300 9.23 8.30 -36.50
CA ALA A 300 10.28 9.04 -35.78
C ALA A 300 9.72 10.27 -35.05
N ALA A 301 9.27 10.11 -33.81
CA ALA A 301 8.93 11.22 -32.94
C ALA A 301 10.21 11.75 -32.23
N LYS A 302 10.26 13.07 -31.95
CA LYS A 302 11.43 13.71 -31.29
C LYS A 302 11.66 13.21 -29.83
N THR A 303 10.68 12.55 -29.26
CA THR A 303 10.70 11.98 -27.91
C THR A 303 10.71 10.46 -27.92
N ALA A 304 10.91 9.83 -29.09
CA ALA A 304 10.97 8.40 -29.22
C ALA A 304 12.38 7.87 -28.98
N VAL A 305 12.44 6.80 -28.23
CA VAL A 305 13.65 6.04 -27.92
C VAL A 305 13.59 4.71 -28.66
N GLU A 306 14.58 4.43 -29.49
CA GLU A 306 14.65 3.16 -30.23
C GLU A 306 15.21 2.04 -29.34
N GLY A 307 14.59 0.86 -29.46
CA GLY A 307 15.03 -0.33 -28.74
C GLY A 307 14.76 -1.62 -29.51
N GLY A 308 15.51 -2.66 -29.19
CA GLY A 308 15.30 -4.01 -29.73
C GLY A 308 14.47 -4.86 -28.78
N VAL A 309 13.44 -5.54 -29.30
CA VAL A 309 12.62 -6.47 -28.55
C VAL A 309 13.45 -7.70 -28.16
N LEU A 310 13.56 -7.96 -26.85
CA LEU A 310 14.23 -9.11 -26.28
C LEU A 310 13.27 -10.29 -26.04
N ASN A 311 12.06 -9.97 -25.57
CA ASN A 311 11.03 -10.94 -25.25
C ASN A 311 9.65 -10.32 -25.44
N TYR A 312 8.67 -11.16 -25.80
CA TYR A 312 7.28 -10.76 -25.91
C TYR A 312 6.37 -11.80 -25.26
N GLU A 313 5.63 -11.39 -24.26
CA GLU A 313 4.68 -12.21 -23.52
C GLU A 313 3.25 -11.80 -23.92
N ALA A 314 2.57 -12.70 -24.64
CA ALA A 314 1.20 -12.47 -25.08
C ALA A 314 0.21 -12.78 -23.95
N GLY A 315 -0.54 -11.78 -23.53
CA GLY A 315 -1.67 -11.92 -22.60
C GLY A 315 -3.02 -11.74 -23.29
N CYS A 316 -4.11 -12.07 -22.58
CA CYS A 316 -5.46 -11.87 -23.09
C CYS A 316 -5.95 -10.43 -22.94
N GLU A 317 -5.60 -9.77 -21.83
CA GLU A 317 -6.01 -8.40 -21.53
C GLU A 317 -4.86 -7.42 -21.77
N HIS A 318 -3.66 -7.79 -21.36
CA HIS A 318 -2.43 -7.02 -21.48
C HIS A 318 -1.32 -7.93 -22.00
N SER A 319 -0.53 -7.43 -22.91
CA SER A 319 0.71 -8.06 -23.37
C SER A 319 1.90 -7.24 -22.89
N PHE A 320 3.02 -7.90 -22.64
CA PHE A 320 4.23 -7.24 -22.20
C PHE A 320 5.38 -7.58 -23.13
N MET A 321 6.25 -6.60 -23.36
CA MET A 321 7.51 -6.82 -24.06
C MET A 321 8.67 -6.25 -23.27
N GLU A 322 9.77 -6.99 -23.26
CA GLU A 322 11.05 -6.52 -22.78
C GLU A 322 11.81 -5.92 -23.94
N VAL A 323 12.16 -4.65 -23.81
CA VAL A 323 12.86 -3.89 -24.85
C VAL A 323 14.22 -3.44 -24.32
N LYS A 324 15.26 -3.71 -25.10
CA LYS A 324 16.62 -3.24 -24.81
C LYS A 324 16.79 -1.83 -25.36
N VAL A 325 16.88 -0.89 -24.45
CA VAL A 325 17.16 0.52 -24.73
C VAL A 325 18.57 0.83 -24.23
N CYS A 326 19.53 1.06 -25.14
CA CYS A 326 20.95 1.15 -24.79
C CYS A 326 21.45 -0.09 -24.05
N GLU A 327 21.90 0.09 -22.80
CA GLU A 327 22.33 -0.97 -21.90
C GLU A 327 21.24 -1.43 -20.93
N TYR A 328 20.09 -0.76 -20.94
CA TYR A 328 18.97 -1.02 -20.00
C TYR A 328 17.88 -1.86 -20.66
N THR A 329 17.25 -2.70 -19.87
CA THR A 329 16.04 -3.42 -20.28
C THR A 329 14.84 -2.74 -19.65
N VAL A 330 13.85 -2.39 -20.43
CA VAL A 330 12.59 -1.80 -20.00
C VAL A 330 11.44 -2.73 -20.33
N LEU A 331 10.48 -2.82 -19.42
CA LEU A 331 9.22 -3.53 -19.63
C LEU A 331 8.19 -2.54 -20.21
N VAL A 332 7.53 -2.91 -21.28
CA VAL A 332 6.51 -2.10 -21.96
C VAL A 332 5.22 -2.89 -22.01
N GLU A 333 4.13 -2.26 -21.59
CA GLU A 333 2.80 -2.81 -21.78
C GLU A 333 2.29 -2.44 -23.17
N CYS A 334 1.73 -3.41 -23.87
CA CYS A 334 1.21 -3.19 -25.22
C CYS A 334 -0.14 -3.88 -25.44
N SER A 335 -0.84 -3.45 -26.49
CA SER A 335 -2.12 -4.04 -26.85
C SER A 335 -1.97 -5.53 -27.21
N PRO A 336 -2.84 -6.41 -26.73
CA PRO A 336 -2.83 -7.83 -27.09
C PRO A 336 -3.09 -8.10 -28.58
N THR A 337 -3.52 -7.07 -29.34
CA THR A 337 -3.78 -7.18 -30.78
C THR A 337 -2.52 -7.01 -31.64
N VAL A 338 -1.44 -6.48 -31.06
CA VAL A 338 -0.14 -6.29 -31.76
C VAL A 338 0.80 -7.40 -31.32
N ARG A 339 1.55 -7.96 -32.24
CA ARG A 339 2.54 -9.01 -31.97
C ARG A 339 3.93 -8.54 -32.40
N PHE A 340 4.89 -8.88 -31.59
CA PHE A 340 6.30 -8.60 -31.82
C PHE A 340 7.10 -9.89 -31.77
N ASN A 341 8.20 -9.95 -32.53
CA ASN A 341 9.15 -11.02 -32.49
C ASN A 341 10.44 -10.56 -31.80
N GLU A 342 11.17 -11.49 -31.23
CA GLU A 342 12.52 -11.22 -30.73
C GLU A 342 13.40 -10.68 -31.88
N GLY A 343 14.10 -9.59 -31.62
CA GLY A 343 14.93 -8.88 -32.60
C GLY A 343 14.22 -7.78 -33.37
N ASP A 344 12.90 -7.62 -33.27
CA ASP A 344 12.18 -6.49 -33.84
C ASP A 344 12.68 -5.18 -33.23
N THR A 345 12.75 -4.13 -34.05
CA THR A 345 13.07 -2.78 -33.55
C THR A 345 11.78 -2.00 -33.34
N VAL A 346 11.65 -1.39 -32.16
CA VAL A 346 10.50 -0.57 -31.78
C VAL A 346 10.97 0.83 -31.38
N ALA A 347 10.17 1.83 -31.73
CA ALA A 347 10.33 3.19 -31.24
C ALA A 347 9.34 3.41 -30.11
N LEU A 348 9.86 3.67 -28.90
CA LEU A 348 9.08 3.92 -27.70
C LEU A 348 8.97 5.42 -27.47
N GLU A 349 7.77 5.95 -27.56
CA GLU A 349 7.49 7.33 -27.21
C GLU A 349 7.15 7.43 -25.73
N VAL A 350 7.78 8.39 -25.06
CA VAL A 350 7.42 8.75 -23.70
C VAL A 350 6.17 9.60 -23.77
N ALA A 351 5.03 9.03 -23.39
CA ALA A 351 3.77 9.77 -23.29
C ALA A 351 3.97 11.00 -22.41
N SER A 352 3.73 12.17 -22.96
CA SER A 352 4.29 13.47 -22.56
C SER A 352 4.01 13.95 -21.13
N LYS A 353 3.28 13.20 -20.29
CA LYS A 353 2.86 13.67 -18.95
C LYS A 353 3.07 12.69 -17.80
N ARG A 354 3.56 11.46 -18.03
CA ARG A 354 3.55 10.40 -17.02
C ARG A 354 4.93 9.78 -16.73
N PHE A 355 5.98 10.58 -16.81
CA PHE A 355 7.30 10.18 -16.35
C PHE A 355 7.62 10.80 -14.99
N HIS A 356 8.62 10.25 -14.33
CA HIS A 356 9.16 10.69 -13.05
C HIS A 356 10.65 10.90 -13.16
N LEU A 357 11.19 11.80 -12.35
CA LEU A 357 12.62 12.03 -12.22
C LEU A 357 13.01 11.97 -10.75
N PHE A 358 14.07 11.25 -10.50
CA PHE A 358 14.62 11.10 -9.16
C PHE A 358 16.08 11.53 -9.15
N ASP A 359 16.50 12.19 -8.11
CA ASP A 359 17.93 12.44 -7.89
C ASP A 359 18.64 11.10 -7.66
N ARG A 360 19.77 10.89 -8.34
CA ARG A 360 20.47 9.60 -8.30
C ARG A 360 21.06 9.26 -6.94
N GLN A 361 21.45 10.28 -6.17
CA GLN A 361 22.15 10.09 -4.89
C GLN A 361 21.17 9.91 -3.72
N SER A 362 20.17 10.79 -3.64
CA SER A 362 19.18 10.76 -2.57
C SER A 362 17.97 9.85 -2.85
N GLU A 363 17.82 9.40 -4.10
CA GLU A 363 16.65 8.66 -4.62
C GLU A 363 15.32 9.44 -4.48
N ALA A 364 15.35 10.69 -4.05
CA ALA A 364 14.17 11.52 -3.88
C ALA A 364 13.62 12.01 -5.23
N SER A 365 12.29 12.17 -5.30
CA SER A 365 11.65 12.76 -6.47
C SER A 365 12.06 14.23 -6.61
N ILE A 366 12.48 14.62 -7.81
CA ILE A 366 12.76 16.01 -8.17
C ILE A 366 11.61 16.64 -8.99
N MET A 367 10.45 15.99 -8.99
CA MET A 367 9.24 16.51 -9.62
C MET A 367 8.41 17.32 -8.64
N LYS A 368 7.92 18.47 -9.07
CA LYS A 368 6.95 19.23 -8.27
C LYS A 368 5.64 18.46 -8.14
N VAL A 369 5.12 18.45 -6.95
CA VAL A 369 3.73 18.02 -6.72
C VAL A 369 2.84 19.21 -7.13
N GLU A 370 2.01 19.02 -8.15
CA GLU A 370 1.02 20.03 -8.52
C GLU A 370 0.08 20.23 -7.34
N ALA A 371 0.06 21.43 -6.76
CA ALA A 371 -0.92 21.79 -5.76
C ALA A 371 -2.30 21.74 -6.43
N ARG A 372 -3.17 20.87 -5.92
CA ARG A 372 -4.58 20.80 -6.31
C ARG A 372 -5.38 21.93 -5.69
#